data_486b86615512a30c9df68be23f499165
#
_entry.id   486b86615512a30c9df68be23f499165
#
_cell.length_a   1.000
_cell.length_b   1.000
_cell.length_c   1.000
_cell.angle_alpha   90.00
_cell.angle_beta   90.00
_cell.angle_gamma   90.00
#
_symmetry.space_group_name_H-M   'P 1'
#
loop_
_entity.id
_entity.type
_entity.pdbx_description
1 polymer ?
#
loop_
_entity_poly.entity_id
_entity_poly.type
_entity_poly.pdbx_seq_one_letter_code
_entity_poly.pdbx_strand_id
1 'polypeptide(L)'
;MSEVQALVECPVIVGTAGHVDHGKSALIEALTGKNPDRLEVERRRGMTVELGFGELALPSGKIVGLVDVPGHAHYLRAMVQGATGIDVAVLVVSAVEGVMPQTREHILLSRQVGVPYIVVFMNKADQVDDPELLDLVEMEIRELLSSYDFPGDDVPVIRGSALNVLTSDSTDP
;
A
#
# COMPACT_ATOMS: atom_id res chain seq x y z
N MET A 1 -28.00 14.58 29.73
CA MET A 1 -26.65 15.15 29.74
C MET A 1 -25.68 14.00 29.83
N SER A 2 -25.14 13.70 28.78
CA SER A 2 -23.81 13.79 28.17
C SER A 2 -23.66 12.77 27.05
N GLU A 3 -24.28 13.05 25.93
CA GLU A 3 -24.07 12.34 24.67
C GLU A 3 -23.17 13.12 23.71
N VAL A 4 -22.25 13.91 24.20
CA VAL A 4 -21.40 14.77 23.37
C VAL A 4 -19.94 14.53 23.69
N GLN A 5 -19.52 13.29 23.74
CA GLN A 5 -18.09 12.96 23.72
C GLN A 5 -17.82 11.56 23.16
N ALA A 6 -18.50 11.22 22.07
CA ALA A 6 -17.82 10.40 21.08
C ALA A 6 -16.76 11.34 20.49
N LEU A 7 -15.58 11.35 21.06
CA LEU A 7 -14.37 11.81 20.40
C LEU A 7 -14.40 11.11 19.05
N VAL A 8 -14.63 11.86 17.99
CA VAL A 8 -14.37 11.42 16.62
C VAL A 8 -12.85 11.25 16.62
N GLU A 9 -12.39 10.06 17.01
CA GLU A 9 -11.02 9.66 16.75
C GLU A 9 -10.88 9.78 15.24
N CYS A 10 -10.08 10.74 14.78
CA CYS A 10 -9.76 10.84 13.37
C CYS A 10 -9.28 9.46 12.94
N PRO A 11 -9.93 8.83 11.97
CA PRO A 11 -9.51 7.51 11.55
C PRO A 11 -8.07 7.59 11.04
N VAL A 12 -7.27 6.60 11.38
CA VAL A 12 -5.92 6.45 10.81
C VAL A 12 -6.05 6.32 9.31
N ILE A 13 -5.30 7.10 8.57
CA ILE A 13 -5.29 7.08 7.10
C ILE A 13 -4.08 6.29 6.62
N VAL A 14 -4.36 5.25 5.85
CA VAL A 14 -3.36 4.37 5.23
C VAL A 14 -3.34 4.62 3.74
N GLY A 15 -2.19 5.00 3.21
CA GLY A 15 -1.99 5.22 1.77
C GLY A 15 -1.13 4.13 1.15
N THR A 16 -1.45 3.71 -0.08
CA THR A 16 -0.58 2.82 -0.85
C THR A 16 0.54 3.60 -1.53
N ALA A 17 1.69 2.97 -1.67
CA ALA A 17 2.84 3.49 -2.40
C ALA A 17 3.50 2.35 -3.16
N GLY A 18 4.28 2.66 -4.18
CA GLY A 18 5.00 1.66 -4.97
C GLY A 18 4.82 1.82 -6.48
N HIS A 19 5.56 0.99 -7.23
CA HIS A 19 5.58 1.04 -8.68
C HIS A 19 4.24 0.63 -9.32
N VAL A 20 3.99 1.09 -10.55
CA VAL A 20 2.86 0.61 -11.36
C VAL A 20 2.92 -0.92 -11.52
N ASP A 21 1.77 -1.56 -11.58
CA ASP A 21 1.62 -3.02 -11.71
C ASP A 21 2.18 -3.88 -10.54
N HIS A 22 2.65 -3.28 -9.46
CA HIS A 22 3.04 -4.03 -8.26
C HIS A 22 1.85 -4.51 -7.42
N GLY A 23 0.62 -4.06 -7.74
CA GLY A 23 -0.62 -4.58 -7.16
C GLY A 23 -1.19 -3.77 -6.01
N LYS A 24 -1.00 -2.43 -5.99
CA LYS A 24 -1.58 -1.54 -4.97
C LYS A 24 -3.10 -1.63 -4.89
N SER A 25 -3.78 -1.43 -6.01
CA SER A 25 -5.25 -1.50 -6.09
C SER A 25 -5.77 -2.90 -5.79
N ALA A 26 -5.06 -3.94 -6.26
CA ALA A 26 -5.39 -5.32 -5.94
C ALA A 26 -5.30 -5.63 -4.44
N LEU A 27 -4.32 -5.04 -3.74
CA LEU A 27 -4.21 -5.17 -2.29
C LEU A 27 -5.42 -4.53 -1.58
N ILE A 28 -5.81 -3.32 -1.99
CA ILE A 28 -6.98 -2.66 -1.41
C ILE A 28 -8.25 -3.46 -1.67
N GLU A 29 -8.43 -3.97 -2.88
CA GLU A 29 -9.56 -4.83 -3.23
C GLU A 29 -9.58 -6.11 -2.38
N ALA A 30 -8.43 -6.75 -2.18
CA ALA A 30 -8.30 -7.93 -1.33
C ALA A 30 -8.67 -7.65 0.14
N LEU A 31 -8.31 -6.47 0.66
CA LEU A 31 -8.58 -6.08 2.04
C LEU A 31 -10.02 -5.62 2.28
N THR A 32 -10.64 -4.98 1.29
CA THR A 32 -11.94 -4.32 1.45
C THR A 32 -13.09 -5.02 0.74
N GLY A 33 -12.78 -5.92 -0.19
CA GLY A 33 -13.77 -6.54 -1.08
C GLY A 33 -14.33 -5.58 -2.15
N LYS A 34 -13.74 -4.39 -2.30
CA LYS A 34 -14.20 -3.36 -3.24
C LYS A 34 -13.04 -2.90 -4.12
N ASN A 35 -13.26 -2.90 -5.43
CA ASN A 35 -12.27 -2.37 -6.37
C ASN A 35 -12.21 -0.83 -6.24
N PRO A 36 -11.05 -0.24 -5.93
CA PRO A 36 -10.88 1.20 -5.80
C PRO A 36 -10.89 1.94 -7.13
N ASP A 37 -10.62 1.23 -8.24
CA ASP A 37 -10.58 1.82 -9.58
C ASP A 37 -11.99 2.21 -10.05
N ARG A 38 -12.22 3.50 -10.22
CA ARG A 38 -13.54 4.06 -10.58
C ARG A 38 -13.69 4.26 -12.08
N LEU A 39 -12.60 4.55 -12.77
CA LEU A 39 -12.60 4.84 -14.19
C LEU A 39 -12.53 3.54 -15.02
N GLU A 40 -13.36 3.46 -16.07
CA GLU A 40 -13.33 2.33 -17.01
C GLU A 40 -11.94 2.20 -17.70
N VAL A 41 -11.27 3.32 -17.91
CA VAL A 41 -9.91 3.37 -18.46
C VAL A 41 -8.89 2.73 -17.53
N GLU A 42 -9.03 2.94 -16.22
CA GLU A 42 -8.16 2.32 -15.20
C GLU A 42 -8.31 0.82 -15.20
N ARG A 43 -9.56 0.32 -15.20
CA ARG A 43 -9.86 -1.11 -15.25
C ARG A 43 -9.31 -1.79 -16.49
N ARG A 44 -9.42 -1.14 -17.66
CA ARG A 44 -8.92 -1.69 -18.94
C ARG A 44 -7.40 -1.69 -19.05
N ARG A 45 -6.73 -0.72 -18.43
CA ARG A 45 -5.26 -0.59 -18.47
C ARG A 45 -4.56 -1.21 -17.25
N GLY A 46 -5.31 -1.59 -16.21
CA GLY A 46 -4.76 -2.06 -14.94
C GLY A 46 -3.90 -1.01 -14.22
N MET A 47 -4.19 0.27 -14.44
CA MET A 47 -3.41 1.38 -13.90
C MET A 47 -4.34 2.43 -13.29
N THR A 48 -4.11 2.75 -12.03
CA THR A 48 -4.85 3.79 -11.30
C THR A 48 -4.41 5.18 -11.74
N VAL A 49 -5.35 6.00 -12.16
CA VAL A 49 -5.13 7.36 -12.69
C VAL A 49 -5.49 8.42 -11.65
N GLU A 50 -6.52 8.17 -10.87
CA GLU A 50 -7.00 9.05 -9.80
C GLU A 50 -6.87 8.37 -8.43
N LEU A 51 -6.91 9.17 -7.35
CA LEU A 51 -6.93 8.64 -5.99
C LEU A 51 -8.19 7.81 -5.75
N GLY A 52 -8.01 6.56 -5.36
CA GLY A 52 -9.09 5.70 -4.86
C GLY A 52 -9.23 5.85 -3.35
N PHE A 53 -10.46 5.80 -2.84
CA PHE A 53 -10.73 5.86 -1.41
C PHE A 53 -11.53 4.65 -0.97
N GLY A 54 -11.18 4.11 0.19
CA GLY A 54 -11.86 2.99 0.81
C GLY A 54 -11.79 3.05 2.33
N GLU A 55 -12.46 2.13 2.97
CA GLU A 55 -12.45 1.95 4.41
C GLU A 55 -12.23 0.48 4.75
N LEU A 56 -11.43 0.22 5.77
CA LEU A 56 -11.16 -1.11 6.30
C LEU A 56 -11.55 -1.16 7.78
N ALA A 57 -12.48 -2.06 8.11
CA ALA A 57 -12.79 -2.38 9.49
C ALA A 57 -11.77 -3.40 10.02
N LEU A 58 -11.07 -3.03 11.07
CA LEU A 58 -10.14 -3.93 11.76
C LEU A 58 -10.88 -4.87 12.71
N PRO A 59 -10.32 -6.04 13.05
CA PRO A 59 -10.89 -6.95 14.05
C PRO A 59 -11.12 -6.30 15.42
N SER A 60 -10.38 -5.25 15.73
CA SER A 60 -10.55 -4.44 16.95
C SER A 60 -11.80 -3.56 16.96
N GLY A 61 -12.55 -3.50 15.85
CA GLY A 61 -13.70 -2.61 15.66
C GLY A 61 -13.33 -1.19 15.21
N LYS A 62 -12.03 -0.88 15.09
CA LYS A 62 -11.58 0.41 14.55
C LYS A 62 -11.70 0.42 13.02
N ILE A 63 -12.01 1.58 12.47
CA ILE A 63 -12.05 1.81 11.02
C ILE A 63 -10.80 2.61 10.63
N VAL A 64 -10.10 2.15 9.60
CA VAL A 64 -9.01 2.90 8.96
C VAL A 64 -9.46 3.34 7.57
N GLY A 65 -9.12 4.58 7.20
CA GLY A 65 -9.29 5.06 5.85
C GLY A 65 -8.17 4.54 4.96
N LEU A 66 -8.51 4.10 3.76
CA LEU A 66 -7.55 3.65 2.74
C LEU A 66 -7.54 4.63 1.58
N VAL A 67 -6.34 4.97 1.12
CA VAL A 67 -6.13 5.81 -0.06
C VAL A 67 -5.27 5.05 -1.04
N ASP A 68 -5.81 4.75 -2.21
CA ASP A 68 -5.04 4.16 -3.30
C ASP A 68 -4.36 5.26 -4.10
N VAL A 69 -3.04 5.23 -4.11
CA VAL A 69 -2.22 6.27 -4.73
C VAL A 69 -1.72 5.79 -6.10
N PRO A 70 -1.87 6.59 -7.17
CA PRO A 70 -1.38 6.23 -8.49
C PRO A 70 0.10 5.87 -8.50
N GLY A 71 0.46 4.76 -9.18
CA GLY A 71 1.84 4.30 -9.32
C GLY A 71 2.63 4.96 -10.44
N HIS A 72 2.01 5.79 -11.26
CA HIS A 72 2.63 6.41 -12.42
C HIS A 72 3.25 7.78 -12.10
N ALA A 73 4.45 8.04 -12.62
CA ALA A 73 5.21 9.27 -12.34
C ALA A 73 4.46 10.58 -12.66
N HIS A 74 3.53 10.57 -13.63
CA HIS A 74 2.72 11.74 -13.98
C HIS A 74 1.74 12.16 -12.89
N TYR A 75 1.44 11.27 -11.95
CA TYR A 75 0.46 11.48 -10.88
C TYR A 75 1.10 11.79 -9.53
N LEU A 76 2.40 12.07 -9.50
CA LEU A 76 3.13 12.49 -8.27
C LEU A 76 2.46 13.66 -7.55
N ARG A 77 1.86 14.59 -8.30
CA ARG A 77 1.12 15.71 -7.69
C ARG A 77 -0.12 15.23 -6.94
N ALA A 78 -0.85 14.28 -7.52
CA ALA A 78 -2.01 13.69 -6.85
C ALA A 78 -1.59 12.95 -5.59
N MET A 79 -0.45 12.27 -5.60
CA MET A 79 0.14 11.64 -4.43
C MET A 79 0.48 12.67 -3.33
N VAL A 80 1.12 13.79 -3.68
CA VAL A 80 1.43 14.86 -2.71
C VAL A 80 0.15 15.41 -2.09
N GLN A 81 -0.87 15.67 -2.91
CA GLN A 81 -2.16 16.17 -2.43
C GLN A 81 -2.90 15.12 -1.57
N GLY A 82 -2.82 13.86 -1.95
CA GLY A 82 -3.47 12.76 -1.23
C GLY A 82 -2.67 12.29 -0.01
N ALA A 83 -1.34 12.45 -0.02
CA ALA A 83 -0.49 12.05 1.09
C ALA A 83 -0.54 13.04 2.27
N THR A 84 -1.08 14.25 2.06
CA THR A 84 -1.33 15.17 3.17
C THR A 84 -2.36 14.55 4.12
N GLY A 85 -1.91 14.16 5.30
CA GLY A 85 -2.74 13.49 6.32
C GLY A 85 -2.70 11.96 6.30
N ILE A 86 -1.82 11.35 5.49
CA ILE A 86 -1.53 9.92 5.57
C ILE A 86 -0.68 9.64 6.81
N ASP A 87 -1.13 8.73 7.64
CA ASP A 87 -0.45 8.32 8.87
C ASP A 87 0.49 7.13 8.63
N VAL A 88 0.10 6.22 7.75
CA VAL A 88 0.87 5.03 7.40
C VAL A 88 0.90 4.85 5.89
N ALA A 89 2.08 4.70 5.31
CA ALA A 89 2.23 4.28 3.93
C ALA A 89 2.45 2.78 3.85
N VAL A 90 1.66 2.08 3.03
CA VAL A 90 1.90 0.69 2.66
C VAL A 90 2.65 0.67 1.34
N LEU A 91 3.93 0.39 1.41
CA LEU A 91 4.80 0.26 0.24
C LEU A 91 4.60 -1.13 -0.36
N VAL A 92 3.98 -1.18 -1.54
CA VAL A 92 3.74 -2.43 -2.27
C VAL A 92 4.87 -2.65 -3.27
N VAL A 93 5.60 -3.76 -3.11
CA VAL A 93 6.72 -4.16 -3.98
C VAL A 93 6.46 -5.56 -4.51
N SER A 94 6.59 -5.73 -5.82
CA SER A 94 6.53 -7.06 -6.42
C SER A 94 7.77 -7.88 -6.06
N ALA A 95 7.58 -9.06 -5.50
CA ALA A 95 8.67 -9.98 -5.19
C ALA A 95 9.43 -10.47 -6.46
N VAL A 96 8.75 -10.42 -7.61
CA VAL A 96 9.32 -10.82 -8.90
C VAL A 96 10.22 -9.75 -9.50
N GLU A 97 9.79 -8.48 -9.39
CA GLU A 97 10.48 -7.35 -10.04
C GLU A 97 11.42 -6.62 -9.09
N GLY A 98 11.18 -6.73 -7.77
CA GLY A 98 11.95 -6.03 -6.76
C GLY A 98 11.70 -4.51 -6.75
N VAL A 99 12.71 -3.78 -6.32
CA VAL A 99 12.66 -2.32 -6.22
C VAL A 99 12.76 -1.68 -7.62
N MET A 100 11.77 -0.89 -7.96
CA MET A 100 11.65 -0.18 -9.23
C MET A 100 11.81 1.35 -9.06
N PRO A 101 12.01 2.13 -10.12
CA PRO A 101 12.20 3.58 -10.01
C PRO A 101 11.10 4.30 -9.23
N GLN A 102 9.83 3.99 -9.49
CA GLN A 102 8.70 4.61 -8.77
C GLN A 102 8.64 4.17 -7.30
N THR A 103 9.16 3.01 -6.94
CA THR A 103 9.32 2.60 -5.54
C THR A 103 10.21 3.60 -4.79
N ARG A 104 11.34 3.96 -5.38
CA ARG A 104 12.28 4.95 -4.83
C ARG A 104 11.65 6.34 -4.74
N GLU A 105 10.97 6.77 -5.79
CA GLU A 105 10.28 8.07 -5.85
C GLU A 105 9.21 8.17 -4.77
N HIS A 106 8.41 7.13 -4.57
CA HIS A 106 7.34 7.10 -3.58
C HIS A 106 7.87 7.09 -2.14
N ILE A 107 8.99 6.40 -1.87
CA ILE A 107 9.64 6.44 -0.55
C ILE A 107 10.17 7.86 -0.27
N LEU A 108 10.88 8.45 -1.23
CA LEU A 108 11.40 9.82 -1.10
C LEU A 108 10.26 10.80 -0.84
N LEU A 109 9.18 10.69 -1.60
CA LEU A 109 8.03 11.59 -1.47
C LEU A 109 7.32 11.40 -0.13
N SER A 110 7.13 10.16 0.32
CA SER A 110 6.57 9.86 1.64
C SER A 110 7.41 10.51 2.76
N ARG A 111 8.73 10.51 2.61
CA ARG A 111 9.63 11.19 3.54
C ARG A 111 9.47 12.72 3.50
N GLN A 112 9.39 13.30 2.31
CA GLN A 112 9.26 14.76 2.12
C GLN A 112 7.94 15.31 2.65
N VAL A 113 6.83 14.58 2.48
CA VAL A 113 5.52 14.99 3.01
C VAL A 113 5.32 14.66 4.47
N GLY A 114 6.28 13.98 5.11
CA GLY A 114 6.29 13.70 6.53
C GLY A 114 5.40 12.53 6.95
N VAL A 115 5.19 11.53 6.11
CA VAL A 115 4.52 10.27 6.51
C VAL A 115 5.32 9.61 7.63
N PRO A 116 4.74 9.42 8.85
CA PRO A 116 5.51 9.00 10.00
C PRO A 116 5.86 7.50 9.98
N TYR A 117 5.03 6.65 9.36
CA TYR A 117 5.21 5.21 9.38
C TYR A 117 5.10 4.60 7.99
N ILE A 118 5.94 3.59 7.75
CA ILE A 118 5.91 2.75 6.55
C ILE A 118 5.72 1.29 6.98
N VAL A 119 4.91 0.56 6.22
CA VAL A 119 4.80 -0.90 6.24
C VAL A 119 5.04 -1.40 4.83
N VAL A 120 5.73 -2.50 4.66
CA VAL A 120 5.99 -3.09 3.34
C VAL A 120 5.09 -4.30 3.12
N PHE A 121 4.43 -4.34 1.99
CA PHE A 121 3.76 -5.53 1.48
C PHE A 121 4.52 -6.03 0.24
N MET A 122 5.22 -7.15 0.40
CA MET A 122 5.90 -7.81 -0.70
C MET A 122 4.93 -8.74 -1.42
N ASN A 123 4.34 -8.21 -2.50
CA ASN A 123 3.28 -8.85 -3.27
C ASN A 123 3.83 -9.84 -4.31
N LYS A 124 2.98 -10.68 -4.84
CA LYS A 124 3.32 -11.71 -5.83
C LYS A 124 4.37 -12.72 -5.32
N ALA A 125 4.43 -12.92 -4.02
CA ALA A 125 5.36 -13.87 -3.41
C ALA A 125 5.09 -15.33 -3.84
N ASP A 126 3.87 -15.63 -4.28
CA ASP A 126 3.44 -16.90 -4.87
C ASP A 126 4.12 -17.23 -6.20
N GLN A 127 4.67 -16.24 -6.88
CA GLN A 127 5.37 -16.40 -8.18
C GLN A 127 6.88 -16.63 -8.00
N VAL A 128 7.40 -16.62 -6.79
CA VAL A 128 8.81 -16.82 -6.48
C VAL A 128 8.96 -18.10 -5.67
N ASP A 129 9.50 -19.13 -6.28
CA ASP A 129 9.67 -20.45 -5.67
C ASP A 129 10.89 -20.52 -4.72
N ASP A 130 11.89 -19.66 -4.92
CA ASP A 130 13.11 -19.64 -4.15
C ASP A 130 13.04 -18.68 -2.95
N PRO A 131 13.03 -19.19 -1.71
CA PRO A 131 13.02 -18.35 -0.51
C PRO A 131 14.21 -17.37 -0.40
N GLU A 132 15.38 -17.73 -0.96
CA GLU A 132 16.56 -16.86 -0.93
C GLU A 132 16.36 -15.61 -1.77
N LEU A 133 15.61 -15.70 -2.88
CA LEU A 133 15.24 -14.53 -3.70
C LEU A 133 14.30 -13.60 -2.94
N LEU A 134 13.35 -14.14 -2.19
CA LEU A 134 12.47 -13.34 -1.34
C LEU A 134 13.27 -12.59 -0.26
N ASP A 135 14.24 -13.25 0.34
CA ASP A 135 15.11 -12.64 1.36
C ASP A 135 15.98 -11.52 0.75
N LEU A 136 16.49 -11.72 -0.46
CA LEU A 136 17.27 -10.69 -1.17
C LEU A 136 16.43 -9.45 -1.49
N VAL A 137 15.22 -9.62 -1.99
CA VAL A 137 14.30 -8.51 -2.28
C VAL A 137 13.95 -7.77 -0.99
N GLU A 138 13.68 -8.49 0.10
CA GLU A 138 13.41 -7.87 1.39
C GLU A 138 14.61 -7.06 1.89
N MET A 139 15.81 -7.59 1.77
CA MET A 139 17.05 -6.91 2.16
C MET A 139 17.23 -5.61 1.36
N GLU A 140 17.04 -5.67 0.04
CA GLU A 140 17.12 -4.49 -0.83
C GLU A 140 16.11 -3.41 -0.41
N ILE A 141 14.88 -3.79 -0.07
CA ILE A 141 13.85 -2.87 0.40
C ILE A 141 14.27 -2.21 1.72
N ARG A 142 14.78 -2.99 2.67
CA ARG A 142 15.22 -2.50 3.98
C ARG A 142 16.40 -1.52 3.86
N GLU A 143 17.38 -1.83 3.03
CA GLU A 143 18.52 -0.95 2.74
C GLU A 143 18.04 0.36 2.08
N LEU A 144 17.11 0.26 1.14
CA LEU A 144 16.54 1.43 0.49
C LEU A 144 15.79 2.34 1.48
N LEU A 145 14.95 1.77 2.33
CA LEU A 145 14.23 2.52 3.38
C LEU A 145 15.20 3.22 4.32
N SER A 146 16.26 2.53 4.75
CA SER A 146 17.30 3.10 5.61
C SER A 146 18.03 4.26 4.92
N SER A 147 18.26 4.18 3.61
CA SER A 147 18.88 5.26 2.84
C SER A 147 18.05 6.55 2.75
N TYR A 148 16.73 6.43 2.98
CA TYR A 148 15.79 7.57 3.04
C TYR A 148 15.34 7.92 4.45
N ASP A 149 16.14 7.56 5.47
CA ASP A 149 15.91 7.88 6.89
C ASP A 149 14.64 7.24 7.50
N PHE A 150 14.17 6.13 6.94
CA PHE A 150 13.21 5.25 7.61
C PHE A 150 13.95 4.15 8.39
N PRO A 151 13.40 3.61 9.49
CA PRO A 151 14.03 2.54 10.25
C PRO A 151 13.90 1.19 9.53
N GLY A 152 14.64 1.01 8.42
CA GLY A 152 14.50 -0.12 7.51
C GLY A 152 14.58 -1.50 8.17
N ASP A 153 15.39 -1.65 9.24
CA ASP A 153 15.50 -2.91 9.97
C ASP A 153 14.26 -3.23 10.82
N ASP A 154 13.56 -2.19 11.29
CA ASP A 154 12.38 -2.31 12.17
C ASP A 154 11.06 -2.26 11.41
N VAL A 155 11.07 -1.87 10.13
CA VAL A 155 9.86 -1.78 9.31
C VAL A 155 9.23 -3.16 9.14
N PRO A 156 7.91 -3.32 9.42
CA PRO A 156 7.22 -4.57 9.15
C PRO A 156 7.20 -4.88 7.65
N VAL A 157 7.59 -6.10 7.30
CA VAL A 157 7.52 -6.62 5.92
C VAL A 157 6.62 -7.84 5.92
N ILE A 158 5.52 -7.77 5.17
CA ILE A 158 4.56 -8.85 4.98
C ILE A 158 4.73 -9.41 3.57
N ARG A 159 4.92 -10.71 3.45
CA ARG A 159 5.01 -11.43 2.18
C ARG A 159 3.65 -12.06 1.86
N GLY A 160 3.15 -11.88 0.65
CA GLY A 160 1.85 -12.42 0.28
C GLY A 160 1.51 -12.27 -1.19
N SER A 161 0.27 -12.62 -1.54
CA SER A 161 -0.29 -12.46 -2.87
C SER A 161 -1.70 -11.93 -2.78
N ALA A 162 -1.90 -10.67 -3.18
CA ALA A 162 -3.23 -10.07 -3.24
C ALA A 162 -4.13 -10.82 -4.24
N LEU A 163 -3.57 -11.30 -5.35
CA LEU A 163 -4.31 -12.05 -6.36
C LEU A 163 -4.85 -13.37 -5.80
N ASN A 164 -4.05 -14.10 -5.03
CA ASN A 164 -4.49 -15.35 -4.43
C ASN A 164 -5.65 -15.13 -3.46
N VAL A 165 -5.66 -14.04 -2.72
CA VAL A 165 -6.80 -13.68 -1.86
C VAL A 165 -8.06 -13.41 -2.68
N LEU A 166 -7.93 -12.68 -3.80
CA LEU A 166 -9.05 -12.33 -4.67
C LEU A 166 -9.62 -13.55 -5.44
N THR A 167 -8.78 -14.51 -5.74
CA THR A 167 -9.15 -15.72 -6.53
C THR A 167 -9.48 -16.93 -5.67
N SER A 168 -9.07 -16.95 -4.41
CA SER A 168 -9.50 -17.98 -3.47
C SER A 168 -10.98 -17.76 -3.15
N ASP A 169 -11.83 -18.69 -3.55
CA ASP A 169 -13.20 -18.74 -3.06
C ASP A 169 -13.16 -18.77 -1.53
N SER A 170 -13.66 -17.72 -0.92
CA SER A 170 -13.75 -17.59 0.53
C SER A 170 -14.81 -18.55 1.07
N THR A 171 -14.45 -19.82 1.13
CA THR A 171 -15.19 -20.88 1.83
C THR A 171 -14.26 -21.52 2.85
N ASP A 172 -13.81 -20.68 3.81
CA ASP A 172 -13.36 -21.23 5.09
C ASP A 172 -13.83 -20.30 6.21
N PRO A 173 -14.54 -20.84 7.23
CA PRO A 173 -15.13 -20.07 8.33
C PRO A 173 -14.08 -19.52 9.28
#